data_1a9db2b62e4d449716b7c808ff3267ea
#
_entry.id   1a9db2b62e4d449716b7c808ff3267ea
#
_cell.length_a   1.000
_cell.length_b   1.000
_cell.length_c   1.000
_cell.angle_alpha   90.00
_cell.angle_beta   90.00
_cell.angle_gamma   90.00
#
_symmetry.space_group_name_H-M   'P 1'
#
loop_
_entity.id
_entity.type
_entity.pdbx_description
1 polymer ?
#
loop_
_entity_poly.entity_id
_entity_poly.type
_entity_poly.pdbx_seq_one_letter_code
_entity_poly.pdbx_strand_id
1 'polypeptide(L)'
;MKPLRLLPLFLLFLVTGSCEVIPDDGWEVDWSPVDVIIEAVDAGGNSIISPDMPGMSLTFKGETYTVKTRQPEYELPTKAYLAIMYGLIATPWVVDEEGNQQYRLVFGEIDGAKDMDEDLILNWPDGSKDVIHYHCSDHREGRNPRCNRSWKLNGKEHDGVVFKFVK
;
A
#
# COMPACT_ATOMS: atom_id res chain seq x y z
N MET A 1 44.90 45.80 36.60
CA MET A 1 43.50 45.47 36.41
C MET A 1 43.41 44.42 35.27
N LYS A 2 43.02 43.23 35.59
CA LYS A 2 43.01 42.10 34.61
C LYS A 2 41.58 41.68 34.32
N PRO A 3 41.00 42.04 33.18
CA PRO A 3 39.67 41.54 32.78
C PRO A 3 39.74 40.38 31.78
N LEU A 4 40.67 39.42 31.93
CA LEU A 4 40.84 38.37 30.91
C LEU A 4 40.37 36.96 31.35
N ARG A 5 39.66 36.84 32.47
CA ARG A 5 39.25 35.54 33.00
C ARG A 5 37.75 35.18 32.76
N LEU A 6 36.97 36.10 32.23
CA LEU A 6 35.53 35.86 31.95
C LEU A 6 35.23 35.40 30.50
N LEU A 7 36.20 35.59 29.60
CA LEU A 7 36.00 35.22 28.19
C LEU A 7 35.78 33.70 27.92
N PRO A 8 36.50 32.77 28.58
CA PRO A 8 36.30 31.37 28.35
C PRO A 8 34.97 30.84 28.91
N LEU A 9 34.41 31.49 29.93
CA LEU A 9 33.13 31.08 30.51
C LEU A 9 31.95 31.44 29.60
N PHE A 10 32.06 32.56 28.88
CA PHE A 10 31.03 32.99 27.92
C PHE A 10 31.05 32.14 26.64
N LEU A 11 32.23 31.65 26.24
CA LEU A 11 32.35 30.73 25.08
C LEU A 11 31.81 29.37 25.40
N LEU A 12 31.84 28.91 26.65
CA LEU A 12 31.30 27.64 27.09
C LEU A 12 29.76 27.63 27.03
N PHE A 13 29.10 28.77 27.27
CA PHE A 13 27.65 28.91 27.17
C PHE A 13 27.13 28.94 25.73
N LEU A 14 27.97 29.34 24.76
CA LEU A 14 27.59 29.35 23.35
C LEU A 14 27.60 27.94 22.68
N VAL A 15 28.31 26.97 23.28
CA VAL A 15 28.40 25.62 22.75
C VAL A 15 27.31 24.70 23.28
N THR A 16 26.68 25.05 24.41
CA THR A 16 25.62 24.22 25.01
C THR A 16 24.20 24.60 24.54
N GLY A 17 24.05 25.65 23.72
CA GLY A 17 22.77 26.13 23.21
C GLY A 17 22.34 25.57 21.87
N SER A 18 23.12 24.67 21.28
CA SER A 18 22.81 24.09 19.96
C SER A 18 22.31 22.63 20.06
N CYS A 19 21.50 22.31 21.06
CA CYS A 19 20.52 21.27 20.85
C CYS A 19 19.32 21.95 20.18
N GLU A 20 19.32 22.04 18.86
CA GLU A 20 18.09 22.18 18.12
C GLU A 20 17.21 21.05 18.58
N VAL A 21 16.19 21.41 19.34
CA VAL A 21 15.03 20.53 19.53
C VAL A 21 14.46 20.42 18.13
N ILE A 22 14.82 19.35 17.41
CA ILE A 22 14.17 18.99 16.16
C ILE A 22 12.69 18.90 16.53
N PRO A 23 11.83 19.73 15.94
CA PRO A 23 10.40 19.62 16.19
C PRO A 23 10.01 18.17 15.87
N ASP A 24 9.23 17.56 16.76
CA ASP A 24 8.82 16.14 16.70
C ASP A 24 7.81 15.87 15.56
N ASP A 25 7.64 16.80 14.66
CA ASP A 25 6.71 16.84 13.53
C ASP A 25 7.29 16.29 12.24
N GLY A 26 8.50 15.74 12.24
CA GLY A 26 9.23 15.30 11.06
C GLY A 26 9.47 13.78 10.96
N TRP A 27 8.94 12.97 11.86
CA TRP A 27 9.04 11.51 11.70
C TRP A 27 7.89 11.04 10.79
N GLU A 28 8.18 10.88 9.51
CA GLU A 28 7.36 10.04 8.66
C GLU A 28 7.49 8.61 9.18
N VAL A 29 6.40 8.07 9.70
CA VAL A 29 6.34 6.66 10.05
C VAL A 29 6.07 5.93 8.76
N ASP A 30 7.07 5.22 8.27
CA ASP A 30 6.93 4.34 7.13
C ASP A 30 6.14 3.10 7.55
N TRP A 31 4.82 3.16 7.35
CA TRP A 31 3.95 2.00 7.53
C TRP A 31 4.15 1.05 6.36
N SER A 32 4.20 -0.23 6.67
CA SER A 32 4.21 -1.25 5.62
C SER A 32 3.09 -0.98 4.61
N PRO A 33 3.40 -0.94 3.33
CA PRO A 33 2.42 -0.73 2.27
C PRO A 33 1.33 -1.80 2.33
N VAL A 34 0.16 -1.46 1.80
CA VAL A 34 -1.00 -2.35 1.79
C VAL A 34 -1.26 -2.81 0.37
N ASP A 35 -1.25 -4.12 0.18
CA ASP A 35 -1.67 -4.74 -1.07
C ASP A 35 -3.13 -5.19 -0.98
N VAL A 36 -3.92 -4.85 -1.99
CA VAL A 36 -5.28 -5.36 -2.17
C VAL A 36 -5.21 -6.62 -3.02
N ILE A 37 -5.67 -7.73 -2.48
CA ILE A 37 -5.66 -9.03 -3.13
C ILE A 37 -7.07 -9.35 -3.64
N ILE A 38 -7.20 -9.65 -4.93
CA ILE A 38 -8.46 -9.94 -5.59
C ILE A 38 -8.44 -11.37 -6.11
N GLU A 39 -9.36 -12.18 -5.62
CA GLU A 39 -9.60 -13.55 -6.07
C GLU A 39 -10.99 -13.60 -6.73
N ALA A 40 -11.11 -14.23 -7.88
CA ALA A 40 -12.38 -14.38 -8.56
C ALA A 40 -12.53 -15.79 -9.11
N VAL A 41 -13.72 -16.34 -8.92
CA VAL A 41 -14.08 -17.69 -9.36
C VAL A 41 -15.42 -17.67 -10.13
N ASP A 42 -15.61 -18.64 -11.00
CA ASP A 42 -16.90 -18.91 -11.62
C ASP A 42 -17.89 -19.61 -10.65
N ALA A 43 -19.10 -19.89 -11.08
CA ALA A 43 -20.10 -20.60 -10.29
C ALA A 43 -19.68 -22.04 -9.94
N GLY A 44 -18.71 -22.61 -10.64
CA GLY A 44 -18.13 -23.93 -10.38
C GLY A 44 -16.96 -23.89 -9.39
N GLY A 45 -16.52 -22.69 -8.96
CA GLY A 45 -15.39 -22.51 -8.07
C GLY A 45 -14.03 -22.45 -8.76
N ASN A 46 -13.99 -22.44 -10.12
CA ASN A 46 -12.74 -22.34 -10.86
C ASN A 46 -12.28 -20.89 -10.94
N SER A 47 -10.98 -20.65 -10.79
CA SER A 47 -10.42 -19.31 -10.95
C SER A 47 -10.65 -18.79 -12.37
N ILE A 48 -11.17 -17.57 -12.47
CA ILE A 48 -11.37 -16.86 -13.75
C ILE A 48 -10.26 -15.84 -14.03
N ILE A 49 -9.29 -15.69 -13.14
CA ILE A 49 -8.19 -14.74 -13.30
C ILE A 49 -7.12 -15.37 -14.18
N SER A 50 -6.78 -14.67 -15.26
CA SER A 50 -5.70 -15.03 -16.17
C SER A 50 -4.57 -13.97 -16.14
N PRO A 51 -3.36 -14.31 -16.58
CA PRO A 51 -2.22 -13.39 -16.54
C PRO A 51 -2.43 -12.06 -17.26
N ASP A 52 -3.21 -12.06 -18.33
CA ASP A 52 -3.45 -10.91 -19.22
C ASP A 52 -4.91 -10.45 -19.24
N MET A 53 -5.77 -11.04 -18.46
CA MET A 53 -7.22 -10.81 -18.28
C MET A 53 -7.77 -9.58 -19.04
N PRO A 54 -7.98 -9.67 -20.37
CA PRO A 54 -8.38 -8.54 -21.18
C PRO A 54 -9.76 -8.01 -20.76
N GLY A 55 -9.90 -6.69 -20.72
CA GLY A 55 -11.13 -6.02 -20.28
C GLY A 55 -11.26 -5.85 -18.76
N MET A 56 -10.40 -6.47 -17.95
CA MET A 56 -10.31 -6.21 -16.52
C MET A 56 -9.51 -4.94 -16.26
N SER A 57 -10.04 -4.08 -15.40
CA SER A 57 -9.31 -2.92 -14.91
C SER A 57 -9.73 -2.52 -13.51
N LEU A 58 -8.90 -1.73 -12.86
CA LEU A 58 -9.17 -1.12 -11.56
C LEU A 58 -8.99 0.39 -11.69
N THR A 59 -9.98 1.16 -11.24
CA THR A 59 -9.88 2.62 -11.16
C THR A 59 -9.66 3.03 -9.71
N PHE A 60 -8.60 3.82 -9.49
CA PHE A 60 -8.22 4.33 -8.17
C PHE A 60 -7.71 5.77 -8.31
N LYS A 61 -8.20 6.68 -7.49
CA LYS A 61 -7.85 8.13 -7.53
C LYS A 61 -7.99 8.76 -8.91
N GLY A 62 -9.01 8.33 -9.68
CA GLY A 62 -9.28 8.83 -11.03
C GLY A 62 -8.42 8.24 -12.14
N GLU A 63 -7.44 7.40 -11.82
CA GLU A 63 -6.62 6.68 -12.79
C GLU A 63 -7.10 5.24 -12.99
N THR A 64 -6.93 4.71 -14.19
CA THR A 64 -7.35 3.35 -14.54
C THR A 64 -6.14 2.48 -14.84
N TYR A 65 -6.06 1.35 -14.14
CA TYR A 65 -4.99 0.36 -14.21
C TYR A 65 -5.52 -0.91 -14.88
N THR A 66 -4.88 -1.32 -15.95
CA THR A 66 -5.15 -2.62 -16.62
C THR A 66 -4.26 -3.70 -16.05
N VAL A 67 -4.70 -4.96 -16.18
CA VAL A 67 -3.92 -6.11 -15.70
C VAL A 67 -2.60 -6.21 -16.45
N LYS A 68 -1.53 -6.39 -15.69
CA LYS A 68 -0.18 -6.66 -16.22
C LYS A 68 0.33 -7.96 -15.61
N THR A 69 0.99 -8.77 -16.41
CA THR A 69 1.72 -9.93 -15.90
C THR A 69 3.02 -9.44 -15.25
N ARG A 70 3.33 -9.95 -14.08
CA ARG A 70 4.64 -9.70 -13.46
C ARG A 70 5.70 -10.37 -14.32
N GLN A 71 6.54 -9.58 -15.00
CA GLN A 71 7.66 -10.12 -15.74
C GLN A 71 8.78 -10.50 -14.75
N PRO A 72 9.35 -11.71 -14.86
CA PRO A 72 10.46 -12.16 -14.00
C PRO A 72 11.74 -11.32 -14.16
N GLU A 73 11.83 -10.54 -15.22
CA GLU A 73 13.02 -9.74 -15.58
C GLU A 73 13.30 -8.54 -14.66
N TYR A 74 12.41 -8.24 -13.73
CA TYR A 74 12.68 -7.21 -12.71
C TYR A 74 13.42 -7.74 -11.47
N GLU A 75 14.10 -8.86 -11.57
CA GLU A 75 15.19 -9.17 -10.65
C GLU A 75 16.38 -8.24 -10.97
N LEU A 76 16.28 -7.01 -10.47
CA LEU A 76 17.44 -6.12 -10.47
C LEU A 76 18.58 -6.83 -9.72
N PRO A 77 19.82 -6.79 -10.23
CA PRO A 77 20.99 -7.41 -9.60
C PRO A 77 21.30 -6.81 -8.22
N THR A 78 20.65 -5.74 -7.85
CA THR A 78 20.63 -5.19 -6.50
C THR A 78 19.27 -5.53 -5.90
N LYS A 79 19.22 -6.11 -4.72
CA LYS A 79 18.02 -6.53 -3.98
C LYS A 79 17.02 -5.38 -3.66
N ALA A 80 17.05 -4.29 -4.39
CA ALA A 80 16.12 -3.18 -4.31
C ALA A 80 15.01 -3.42 -5.31
N TYR A 81 13.87 -3.94 -4.83
CA TYR A 81 12.64 -3.92 -5.61
C TYR A 81 12.22 -2.46 -5.78
N LEU A 82 12.03 -2.01 -7.02
CA LEU A 82 11.29 -0.77 -7.24
C LEU A 82 9.85 -1.01 -6.78
N ALA A 83 9.43 -0.29 -5.77
CA ALA A 83 8.04 -0.27 -5.36
C ALA A 83 7.18 0.12 -6.58
N ILE A 84 6.32 -0.79 -7.03
CA ILE A 84 5.34 -0.49 -8.08
C ILE A 84 4.15 0.13 -7.38
N MET A 85 4.25 1.41 -7.11
CA MET A 85 3.13 2.16 -6.59
C MET A 85 2.00 2.14 -7.64
N TYR A 86 0.85 1.59 -7.26
CA TYR A 86 -0.37 1.54 -8.06
C TYR A 86 -0.25 0.75 -9.37
N GLY A 87 -0.12 -0.55 -9.28
CA GLY A 87 -0.20 -1.46 -10.43
C GLY A 87 -1.19 -2.60 -10.16
N LEU A 88 -1.97 -2.98 -11.17
CA LEU A 88 -2.84 -4.17 -11.12
C LEU A 88 -2.09 -5.33 -11.77
N ILE A 89 -1.63 -6.28 -10.95
CA ILE A 89 -0.71 -7.34 -11.39
C ILE A 89 -1.34 -8.72 -11.18
N ALA A 90 -1.36 -9.53 -12.24
CA ALA A 90 -1.68 -10.95 -12.12
C ALA A 90 -0.47 -11.70 -11.56
N THR A 91 -0.65 -12.30 -10.39
CA THR A 91 0.40 -13.02 -9.67
C THR A 91 0.05 -14.49 -9.54
N PRO A 92 0.96 -15.44 -9.87
CA PRO A 92 0.78 -16.84 -9.58
C PRO A 92 0.45 -17.07 -8.10
N TRP A 93 -0.54 -17.91 -7.82
CA TRP A 93 -1.00 -18.13 -6.45
C TRP A 93 -0.81 -19.58 -6.02
N VAL A 94 -1.45 -20.51 -6.71
CA VAL A 94 -1.47 -21.93 -6.39
C VAL A 94 -1.55 -22.74 -7.67
N VAL A 95 -1.05 -23.98 -7.61
CA VAL A 95 -1.26 -24.97 -8.66
C VAL A 95 -2.39 -25.88 -8.18
N ASP A 96 -3.45 -26.06 -8.99
CA ASP A 96 -4.57 -26.94 -8.67
C ASP A 96 -4.19 -28.43 -8.76
N GLU A 97 -5.14 -29.32 -8.43
CA GLU A 97 -4.91 -30.77 -8.43
C GLU A 97 -4.62 -31.32 -9.83
N GLU A 98 -5.08 -30.63 -10.87
CA GLU A 98 -4.86 -30.97 -12.29
C GLU A 98 -3.51 -30.42 -12.82
N GLY A 99 -2.77 -29.63 -12.02
CA GLY A 99 -1.48 -29.05 -12.37
C GLY A 99 -1.57 -27.67 -13.08
N ASN A 100 -2.75 -27.05 -13.12
CA ASN A 100 -2.93 -25.72 -13.72
C ASN A 100 -2.54 -24.61 -12.75
N GLN A 101 -1.77 -23.64 -13.24
CA GLN A 101 -1.42 -22.46 -12.45
C GLN A 101 -2.62 -21.54 -12.29
N GLN A 102 -3.04 -21.29 -11.06
CA GLN A 102 -4.07 -20.30 -10.75
C GLN A 102 -3.42 -18.94 -10.43
N TYR A 103 -4.13 -17.88 -10.74
CA TYR A 103 -3.67 -16.50 -10.54
C TYR A 103 -4.64 -15.75 -9.63
N ARG A 104 -4.11 -14.72 -8.99
CA ARG A 104 -4.87 -13.68 -8.30
C ARG A 104 -4.40 -12.32 -8.78
N LEU A 105 -5.24 -11.30 -8.68
CA LEU A 105 -4.80 -9.93 -8.92
C LEU A 105 -4.32 -9.31 -7.63
N VAL A 106 -3.24 -8.56 -7.72
CA VAL A 106 -2.70 -7.76 -6.62
C VAL A 106 -2.65 -6.31 -7.09
N PHE A 107 -3.26 -5.42 -6.35
CA PHE A 107 -3.13 -3.98 -6.54
C PHE A 107 -2.38 -3.41 -5.33
N GLY A 108 -1.23 -2.87 -5.54
CA GLY A 108 -0.38 -2.31 -4.49
C GLY A 108 0.44 -1.15 -5.06
N GLU A 109 1.26 -0.54 -4.30
CA GLU A 109 1.30 -0.51 -2.82
C GLU A 109 0.50 0.71 -2.37
N ILE A 110 -0.60 0.52 -1.64
CA ILE A 110 -1.36 1.66 -1.11
C ILE A 110 -0.59 2.18 0.09
N ASP A 111 -0.29 3.48 0.09
CA ASP A 111 0.36 4.14 1.20
C ASP A 111 -0.48 4.02 2.47
N GLY A 112 0.09 3.37 3.49
CA GLY A 112 -0.54 3.20 4.78
C GLY A 112 -0.27 4.34 5.77
N ALA A 113 0.51 5.36 5.37
CA ALA A 113 0.99 6.42 6.26
C ALA A 113 0.11 7.67 6.27
N LYS A 114 -0.87 7.78 5.37
CA LYS A 114 -1.70 8.97 5.23
C LYS A 114 -3.17 8.65 5.44
N ASP A 115 -3.88 9.61 6.00
CA ASP A 115 -5.34 9.58 5.99
C ASP A 115 -5.84 9.39 4.57
N MET A 116 -6.67 8.37 4.37
CA MET A 116 -7.18 7.99 3.07
C MET A 116 -8.64 7.56 3.20
N ASP A 117 -9.46 8.00 2.25
CA ASP A 117 -10.88 7.65 2.15
C ASP A 117 -11.21 7.54 0.66
N GLU A 118 -10.95 6.36 0.08
CA GLU A 118 -10.90 6.18 -1.36
C GLU A 118 -11.60 4.89 -1.81
N ASP A 119 -12.19 4.97 -3.00
CA ASP A 119 -12.78 3.82 -3.68
C ASP A 119 -11.83 3.21 -4.72
N LEU A 120 -11.70 1.89 -4.68
CA LEU A 120 -11.12 1.08 -5.75
C LEU A 120 -12.26 0.44 -6.53
N ILE A 121 -12.46 0.88 -7.76
CA ILE A 121 -13.55 0.40 -8.61
C ILE A 121 -13.02 -0.67 -9.56
N LEU A 122 -13.45 -1.91 -9.35
CA LEU A 122 -13.15 -3.04 -10.23
C LEU A 122 -14.12 -3.02 -11.41
N ASN A 123 -13.59 -2.99 -12.63
CA ASN A 123 -14.37 -3.11 -13.85
C ASN A 123 -14.08 -4.48 -14.45
N TRP A 124 -15.08 -5.35 -14.47
CA TRP A 124 -14.96 -6.72 -14.95
C TRP A 124 -15.17 -6.81 -16.46
N PRO A 125 -14.62 -7.87 -17.12
CA PRO A 125 -14.81 -8.09 -18.56
C PRO A 125 -16.26 -8.23 -19.01
N ASP A 126 -17.15 -8.69 -18.12
CA ASP A 126 -18.60 -8.81 -18.37
C ASP A 126 -19.36 -7.48 -18.27
N GLY A 127 -18.67 -6.38 -17.98
CA GLY A 127 -19.23 -5.04 -17.79
C GLY A 127 -19.75 -4.77 -16.38
N SER A 128 -19.74 -5.76 -15.49
CA SER A 128 -20.10 -5.55 -14.08
C SER A 128 -19.03 -4.76 -13.34
N LYS A 129 -19.42 -4.18 -12.20
CA LYS A 129 -18.52 -3.42 -11.35
C LYS A 129 -18.67 -3.82 -9.90
N ASP A 130 -17.55 -3.83 -9.18
CA ASP A 130 -17.51 -3.94 -7.74
C ASP A 130 -16.69 -2.79 -7.16
N VAL A 131 -17.01 -2.39 -5.94
CA VAL A 131 -16.34 -1.28 -5.25
C VAL A 131 -15.74 -1.79 -3.96
N ILE A 132 -14.44 -1.63 -3.82
CA ILE A 132 -13.72 -1.80 -2.58
C ILE A 132 -13.46 -0.40 -2.03
N HIS A 133 -14.04 -0.07 -0.90
CA HIS A 133 -13.79 1.18 -0.21
C HIS A 133 -12.71 0.98 0.85
N TYR A 134 -11.68 1.81 0.82
CA TYR A 134 -10.60 1.81 1.78
C TYR A 134 -10.61 3.10 2.59
N HIS A 135 -10.67 2.94 3.90
CA HIS A 135 -10.50 4.03 4.85
C HIS A 135 -9.29 3.75 5.74
N CYS A 136 -8.39 4.71 5.83
CA CYS A 136 -7.28 4.73 6.77
C CYS A 136 -7.27 6.06 7.50
N SER A 137 -7.24 6.02 8.82
CA SER A 137 -7.00 7.20 9.63
C SER A 137 -5.73 7.01 10.44
N ASP A 138 -4.79 7.95 10.27
CA ASP A 138 -3.59 8.04 11.08
C ASP A 138 -3.86 8.90 12.31
N HIS A 139 -3.43 8.43 13.46
CA HIS A 139 -3.49 9.22 14.68
C HIS A 139 -2.31 8.88 15.59
N ARG A 140 -1.91 9.87 16.37
CA ARG A 140 -0.84 9.69 17.37
C ARG A 140 -1.45 9.51 18.75
N GLU A 141 -1.11 8.43 19.40
CA GLU A 141 -1.38 8.21 20.81
C GLU A 141 -0.06 8.37 21.59
N GLY A 142 0.23 9.60 22.02
CA GLY A 142 1.51 9.96 22.62
C GLY A 142 2.67 9.90 21.59
N ARG A 143 3.68 9.04 21.87
CA ARG A 143 4.80 8.80 20.95
C ARG A 143 4.57 7.63 19.98
N ASN A 144 3.45 6.92 20.11
CA ASN A 144 3.16 5.76 19.29
C ASN A 144 2.19 6.15 18.18
N PRO A 145 2.62 6.14 16.91
CA PRO A 145 1.71 6.30 15.80
C PRO A 145 0.80 5.07 15.72
N ARG A 146 -0.46 5.29 15.35
CA ARG A 146 -1.44 4.24 15.09
C ARG A 146 -2.17 4.53 13.80
N CYS A 147 -2.37 3.50 12.99
CA CYS A 147 -3.18 3.57 11.80
C CYS A 147 -4.38 2.64 11.95
N ASN A 148 -5.58 3.21 11.90
CA ASN A 148 -6.82 2.44 11.86
C ASN A 148 -7.24 2.27 10.41
N ARG A 149 -7.32 1.01 9.98
CA ARG A 149 -7.70 0.64 8.62
C ARG A 149 -9.03 -0.08 8.63
N SER A 150 -9.91 0.25 7.71
CA SER A 150 -11.17 -0.46 7.49
C SER A 150 -11.45 -0.60 6.00
N TRP A 151 -12.20 -1.64 5.67
CA TRP A 151 -12.55 -1.99 4.31
C TRP A 151 -14.04 -2.22 4.19
N LYS A 152 -14.60 -1.87 3.03
CA LYS A 152 -15.95 -2.26 2.64
C LYS A 152 -15.94 -2.85 1.24
N LEU A 153 -16.70 -3.90 1.04
CA LEU A 153 -16.96 -4.47 -0.27
C LEU A 153 -18.43 -4.18 -0.64
N ASN A 154 -18.65 -3.42 -1.71
CA ASN A 154 -19.99 -3.01 -2.15
C ASN A 154 -20.84 -2.43 -1.00
N GLY A 155 -20.21 -1.59 -0.16
CA GLY A 155 -20.83 -0.92 0.98
C GLY A 155 -21.01 -1.76 2.24
N LYS A 156 -20.58 -3.03 2.25
CA LYS A 156 -20.63 -3.91 3.43
C LYS A 156 -19.23 -4.02 4.03
N GLU A 157 -19.15 -4.00 5.36
CA GLU A 157 -17.91 -4.19 6.09
C GLU A 157 -17.21 -5.48 5.65
N HIS A 158 -15.90 -5.40 5.50
CA HIS A 158 -15.05 -6.50 5.05
C HIS A 158 -13.78 -6.57 5.90
N ASP A 159 -13.40 -7.78 6.30
CA ASP A 159 -12.21 -8.01 7.09
C ASP A 159 -11.00 -8.39 6.22
N GLY A 160 -9.92 -7.65 6.39
CA GLY A 160 -8.65 -7.92 5.72
C GLY A 160 -8.59 -7.42 4.27
N VAL A 161 -7.50 -7.79 3.60
CA VAL A 161 -7.09 -7.27 2.28
C VAL A 161 -7.39 -8.21 1.11
N VAL A 162 -8.00 -9.38 1.39
CA VAL A 162 -8.31 -10.40 0.38
C VAL A 162 -9.78 -10.36 0.04
N PHE A 163 -10.12 -9.96 -1.17
CA PHE A 163 -11.48 -9.80 -1.68
C PHE A 163 -11.82 -10.93 -2.64
N LYS A 164 -12.89 -11.67 -2.35
CA LYS A 164 -13.34 -12.83 -3.13
C LYS A 164 -14.63 -12.52 -3.87
N PHE A 165 -14.63 -12.83 -5.16
CA PHE A 165 -15.76 -12.60 -6.06
C PHE A 165 -16.20 -13.90 -6.72
N VAL A 166 -17.51 -14.04 -6.90
CA VAL A 166 -18.12 -15.07 -7.76
C VAL A 166 -18.73 -14.37 -8.96
N LYS A 167 -18.31 -14.72 -10.16
CA LYS A 167 -18.68 -14.07 -11.42
C LYS A 167 -19.23 -15.07 -12.44
#